data_28303b1c0084773341fdf8522b092bb3
#
_entry.id   28303b1c0084773341fdf8522b092bb3
#
_cell.length_a   1.000
_cell.length_b   1.000
_cell.length_c   1.000
_cell.angle_alpha   90.00
_cell.angle_beta   90.00
_cell.angle_gamma   90.00
#
_symmetry.space_group_name_H-M   'P 1'
#
loop_
_entity.id
_entity.type
_entity.pdbx_description
1 polymer ?
#
loop_
_entity_poly.entity_id
_entity_poly.type
_entity_poly.pdbx_seq_one_letter_code
_entity_poly.pdbx_strand_id
1 'polypeptide(L)'
;MDPNIWGPKFWFSLHSVSFTYPFSPDAKDQERYKTFFEILEHLLPCVLCRKNYSKNIQKYPIDGHLDSRKSLAYWVMDIHNMVNMENGKPTMTREEMLESFERQYGRKIYLDDPSPHITKKKLDDIAWQTENGKLALFLSLIHI
;
A
#
# COMPACT_ATOMS: atom_id res chain seq x y z
N MET A 1 19.32 12.31 1.76
CA MET A 1 19.46 10.97 1.16
C MET A 1 18.78 10.96 -0.19
N ASP A 2 19.39 10.32 -1.15
CA ASP A 2 18.92 10.32 -2.54
C ASP A 2 17.61 9.52 -2.68
N PRO A 3 16.50 10.18 -3.05
CA PRO A 3 15.21 9.50 -3.21
C PRO A 3 15.18 8.50 -4.38
N ASN A 4 16.11 8.58 -5.32
CA ASN A 4 16.22 7.59 -6.39
C ASN A 4 16.68 6.22 -5.87
N ILE A 5 17.35 6.18 -4.71
CA ILE A 5 17.80 4.94 -4.08
C ILE A 5 16.73 4.37 -3.14
N TRP A 6 16.26 5.16 -2.16
CA TRP A 6 15.31 4.66 -1.17
C TRP A 6 13.85 4.68 -1.65
N GLY A 7 13.52 5.60 -2.56
CA GLY A 7 12.13 5.85 -2.96
C GLY A 7 11.40 4.64 -3.54
N PRO A 8 11.96 3.94 -4.55
CA PRO A 8 11.29 2.76 -5.11
C PRO A 8 11.04 1.66 -4.10
N LYS A 9 11.97 1.44 -3.18
CA LYS A 9 11.85 0.43 -2.11
C LYS A 9 10.78 0.83 -1.10
N PHE A 10 10.73 2.11 -0.77
CA PHE A 10 9.76 2.65 0.16
C PHE A 10 8.34 2.59 -0.42
N TRP A 11 8.16 2.99 -1.67
CA TRP A 11 6.88 2.86 -2.37
C TRP A 11 6.40 1.42 -2.44
N PHE A 12 7.31 0.48 -2.73
CA PHE A 12 6.98 -0.94 -2.69
C PHE A 12 6.35 -1.33 -1.35
N SER A 13 6.96 -0.92 -0.25
CA SER A 13 6.47 -1.20 1.10
C SER A 13 5.13 -0.52 1.39
N LEU A 14 4.96 0.74 1.01
CA LEU A 14 3.72 1.48 1.23
C LEU A 14 2.52 0.87 0.50
N HIS A 15 2.71 0.49 -0.77
CA HIS A 15 1.67 -0.23 -1.51
C HIS A 15 1.35 -1.57 -0.85
N SER A 16 2.37 -2.32 -0.46
CA SER A 16 2.21 -3.62 0.20
C SER A 16 1.41 -3.50 1.50
N VAL A 17 1.66 -2.47 2.30
CA VAL A 17 0.87 -2.18 3.51
C VAL A 17 -0.61 -1.96 3.15
N SER A 18 -0.90 -1.20 2.10
CA SER A 18 -2.27 -0.94 1.68
C SER A 18 -3.00 -2.20 1.20
N PHE A 19 -2.28 -3.14 0.58
CA PHE A 19 -2.86 -4.40 0.07
C PHE A 19 -3.26 -5.38 1.18
N THR A 20 -2.85 -5.14 2.40
CA THR A 20 -3.20 -5.95 3.56
C THR A 20 -4.14 -5.25 4.54
N TYR A 21 -4.59 -4.05 4.20
CA TYR A 21 -5.61 -3.36 4.97
C TYR A 21 -6.89 -4.21 5.03
N PRO A 22 -7.59 -4.30 6.17
CA PRO A 22 -8.82 -5.10 6.26
C PRO A 22 -9.83 -4.75 5.15
N PHE A 23 -10.56 -5.75 4.66
CA PHE A 23 -11.65 -5.50 3.70
C PHE A 23 -12.75 -4.64 4.31
N SER A 24 -13.07 -4.90 5.59
CA SER A 24 -14.05 -4.15 6.38
C SER A 24 -13.38 -3.60 7.65
N PRO A 25 -12.64 -2.50 7.54
CA PRO A 25 -11.88 -1.95 8.66
C PRO A 25 -12.81 -1.39 9.75
N ASP A 26 -12.41 -1.58 11.01
CA ASP A 26 -13.07 -0.90 12.14
C ASP A 26 -12.44 0.48 12.41
N ALA A 27 -12.95 1.19 13.42
CA ALA A 27 -12.46 2.53 13.76
C ALA A 27 -10.97 2.52 14.20
N LYS A 28 -10.52 1.46 14.86
CA LYS A 28 -9.12 1.32 15.29
C LYS A 28 -8.20 1.07 14.11
N ASP A 29 -8.63 0.25 13.15
CA ASP A 29 -7.90 0.02 11.91
C ASP A 29 -7.71 1.34 11.16
N GLN A 30 -8.77 2.09 11.00
CA GLN A 30 -8.76 3.37 10.32
C GLN A 30 -7.79 4.35 10.98
N GLU A 31 -7.84 4.47 12.31
CA GLU A 31 -6.95 5.35 13.06
C GLU A 31 -5.48 4.96 12.91
N ARG A 32 -5.16 3.66 13.01
CA ARG A 32 -3.78 3.16 12.90
C ARG A 32 -3.18 3.44 11.53
N TYR A 33 -3.92 3.14 10.47
CA TYR A 33 -3.43 3.35 9.10
C TYR A 33 -3.38 4.82 8.74
N LYS A 34 -4.34 5.62 9.19
CA LYS A 34 -4.28 7.08 9.05
C LYS A 34 -3.01 7.63 9.71
N THR A 35 -2.75 7.26 10.96
CA THR A 35 -1.56 7.69 11.69
C THR A 35 -0.28 7.29 10.95
N PHE A 36 -0.21 6.06 10.47
CA PHE A 36 0.96 5.56 9.74
C PHE A 36 1.24 6.39 8.47
N PHE A 37 0.24 6.58 7.62
CA PHE A 37 0.44 7.31 6.38
C PHE A 37 0.64 8.81 6.59
N GLU A 38 -0.02 9.43 7.54
CA GLU A 38 0.14 10.85 7.81
C GLU A 38 1.50 11.19 8.44
N ILE A 39 2.04 10.34 9.30
CA ILE A 39 3.32 10.63 9.97
C ILE A 39 4.51 10.66 9.00
N LEU A 40 4.37 10.09 7.82
CA LEU A 40 5.42 10.07 6.81
C LEU A 40 5.83 11.48 6.36
N GLU A 41 4.95 12.47 6.48
CA GLU A 41 5.29 13.87 6.19
C GLU A 41 6.45 14.39 7.06
N HIS A 42 6.71 13.74 8.19
CA HIS A 42 7.79 14.09 9.11
C HIS A 42 8.99 13.13 9.02
N LEU A 43 8.84 11.96 8.41
CA LEU A 43 9.80 10.86 8.52
C LEU A 43 10.51 10.50 7.22
N LEU A 44 10.00 10.94 6.07
CA LEU A 44 10.66 10.63 4.80
C LEU A 44 12.11 11.13 4.81
N PRO A 45 13.08 10.33 4.33
CA PRO A 45 14.50 10.64 4.46
C PRO A 45 15.00 11.71 3.46
N CYS A 46 14.19 12.75 3.22
CA CYS A 46 14.48 13.85 2.32
C CYS A 46 13.58 15.03 2.68
N VAL A 47 14.16 16.21 2.97
CA VAL A 47 13.40 17.41 3.39
C VAL A 47 12.39 17.84 2.32
N LEU A 48 12.78 17.89 1.06
CA LEU A 48 11.91 18.27 -0.04
C LEU A 48 10.77 17.23 -0.22
N CYS A 49 11.10 15.96 -0.07
CA CYS A 49 10.10 14.87 -0.16
C CYS A 49 9.04 15.00 0.94
N ARG A 50 9.44 15.35 2.16
CA ARG A 50 8.51 15.61 3.27
C ARG A 50 7.56 16.76 2.96
N LYS A 51 8.09 17.87 2.45
CA LYS A 51 7.29 19.04 2.06
C LYS A 51 6.30 18.72 0.96
N ASN A 52 6.75 18.04 -0.08
CA ASN A 52 5.89 17.64 -1.20
C ASN A 52 4.80 16.65 -0.75
N TYR A 53 5.18 15.67 0.07
CA TYR A 53 4.24 14.70 0.62
C TYR A 53 3.18 15.40 1.50
N SER A 54 3.59 16.31 2.37
CA SER A 54 2.68 17.11 3.20
C SER A 54 1.67 17.87 2.35
N LYS A 55 2.11 18.52 1.28
CA LYS A 55 1.22 19.22 0.33
C LYS A 55 0.25 18.26 -0.35
N ASN A 56 0.73 17.09 -0.77
CA ASN A 56 -0.09 16.11 -1.47
C ASN A 56 -1.19 15.54 -0.59
N ILE A 57 -0.89 15.18 0.67
CA ILE A 57 -1.91 14.66 1.59
C ILE A 57 -2.88 15.72 2.10
N GLN A 58 -2.52 17.00 2.07
CA GLN A 58 -3.45 18.10 2.33
C GLN A 58 -4.41 18.31 1.16
N LYS A 59 -3.92 18.18 -0.07
CA LYS A 59 -4.71 18.29 -1.29
C LYS A 59 -5.64 17.10 -1.49
N TYR A 60 -5.18 15.92 -1.09
CA TYR A 60 -5.88 14.65 -1.25
C TYR A 60 -5.82 13.85 0.06
N PRO A 61 -6.66 14.23 1.05
CA PRO A 61 -6.62 13.64 2.38
C PRO A 61 -6.98 12.15 2.37
N ILE A 62 -6.34 11.40 3.26
CA ILE A 62 -6.60 9.97 3.44
C ILE A 62 -8.00 9.68 4.02
N ASP A 63 -8.59 10.66 4.74
CA ASP A 63 -9.82 10.46 5.52
C ASP A 63 -10.98 9.87 4.72
N GLY A 64 -11.13 10.25 3.47
CA GLY A 64 -12.17 9.72 2.59
C GLY A 64 -11.86 8.35 1.98
N HIS A 65 -10.74 7.72 2.34
CA HIS A 65 -10.20 6.52 1.69
C HIS A 65 -9.88 5.38 2.65
N LEU A 66 -10.46 5.40 3.85
CA LEU A 66 -10.19 4.44 4.92
C LEU A 66 -11.32 3.43 5.14
N ASP A 67 -12.36 3.48 4.32
CA ASP A 67 -13.56 2.65 4.46
C ASP A 67 -13.41 1.22 3.90
N SER A 68 -12.41 0.97 3.06
CA SER A 68 -12.14 -0.35 2.48
C SER A 68 -10.69 -0.49 2.07
N ARG A 69 -10.23 -1.73 1.90
CA ARG A 69 -8.90 -2.02 1.35
C ARG A 69 -8.71 -1.38 -0.02
N LYS A 70 -9.70 -1.50 -0.88
CA LYS A 70 -9.64 -0.93 -2.24
C LYS A 70 -9.48 0.58 -2.22
N SER A 71 -10.25 1.28 -1.37
CA SER A 71 -10.15 2.74 -1.23
C SER A 71 -8.76 3.16 -0.79
N LEU A 72 -8.19 2.50 0.22
CA LEU A 72 -6.85 2.83 0.71
C LEU A 72 -5.77 2.52 -0.33
N ALA A 73 -5.84 1.35 -0.96
CA ALA A 73 -4.89 0.96 -2.01
C ALA A 73 -4.90 1.98 -3.16
N TYR A 74 -6.06 2.41 -3.58
CA TYR A 74 -6.22 3.42 -4.63
C TYR A 74 -5.68 4.79 -4.20
N TRP A 75 -5.91 5.17 -2.94
CA TRP A 75 -5.34 6.41 -2.41
C TRP A 75 -3.80 6.39 -2.46
N VAL A 76 -3.16 5.29 -2.06
CA VAL A 76 -1.70 5.15 -2.13
C VAL A 76 -1.20 5.24 -3.57
N MET A 77 -1.90 4.59 -4.51
CA MET A 77 -1.56 4.66 -5.94
C MET A 77 -1.67 6.09 -6.48
N ASP A 78 -2.72 6.81 -6.10
CA ASP A 78 -2.94 8.18 -6.54
C ASP A 78 -1.88 9.14 -5.97
N ILE A 79 -1.53 9.02 -4.70
CA ILE A 79 -0.43 9.79 -4.09
C ILE A 79 0.90 9.49 -4.79
N HIS A 80 1.16 8.21 -5.09
CA HIS A 80 2.37 7.81 -5.83
C HIS A 80 2.42 8.48 -7.22
N ASN A 81 1.30 8.50 -7.93
CA ASN A 81 1.22 9.19 -9.22
C ASN A 81 1.42 10.71 -9.10
N MET A 82 0.94 11.33 -8.04
CA MET A 82 1.21 12.75 -7.78
C MET A 82 2.72 13.01 -7.64
N VAL A 83 3.42 12.15 -6.92
CA VAL A 83 4.88 12.23 -6.78
C VAL A 83 5.59 11.96 -8.11
N ASN A 84 5.13 10.98 -8.89
CA ASN A 84 5.66 10.72 -10.23
C ASN A 84 5.55 11.95 -11.12
N MET A 85 4.41 12.63 -11.12
CA MET A 85 4.20 13.85 -11.89
C MET A 85 5.15 14.97 -11.45
N GLU A 86 5.31 15.18 -10.15
CA GLU A 86 6.23 16.18 -9.59
C GLU A 86 7.68 15.93 -10.02
N ASN A 87 8.08 14.67 -10.14
CA ASN A 87 9.44 14.26 -10.51
C ASN A 87 9.64 14.06 -12.01
N GLY A 88 8.63 14.39 -12.84
CA GLY A 88 8.69 14.20 -14.29
C GLY A 88 8.73 12.75 -14.73
N LYS A 89 8.28 11.83 -13.88
CA LYS A 89 8.20 10.39 -14.19
C LYS A 89 6.84 10.04 -14.77
N PRO A 90 6.75 8.99 -15.61
CA PRO A 90 5.47 8.52 -16.13
C PRO A 90 4.52 8.10 -15.00
N THR A 91 3.23 8.40 -15.18
CA THR A 91 2.18 7.86 -14.31
C THR A 91 1.73 6.49 -14.81
N MET A 92 1.19 5.69 -13.90
CA MET A 92 0.60 4.39 -14.22
C MET A 92 -0.88 4.39 -13.83
N THR A 93 -1.71 3.66 -14.57
CA THR A 93 -3.09 3.43 -14.13
C THR A 93 -3.10 2.55 -12.89
N ARG A 94 -4.21 2.54 -12.17
CA ARG A 94 -4.37 1.67 -10.99
C ARG A 94 -4.25 0.20 -11.37
N GLU A 95 -4.80 -0.19 -12.51
CA GLU A 95 -4.73 -1.53 -13.06
C GLU A 95 -3.29 -1.94 -13.38
N GLU A 96 -2.54 -1.06 -14.04
CA GLU A 96 -1.12 -1.29 -14.36
C GLU A 96 -0.27 -1.44 -13.09
N MET A 97 -0.52 -0.60 -12.08
CA MET A 97 0.17 -0.72 -10.79
C MET A 97 -0.14 -2.06 -10.13
N LEU A 98 -1.42 -2.42 -10.04
CA LEU A 98 -1.85 -3.67 -9.42
C LEU A 98 -1.22 -4.89 -10.12
N GLU A 99 -1.28 -4.94 -11.45
CA GLU A 99 -0.66 -6.00 -12.24
C GLU A 99 0.85 -6.10 -12.00
N SER A 100 1.53 -4.96 -11.89
CA SER A 100 2.96 -4.92 -11.59
C SER A 100 3.27 -5.58 -10.25
N PHE A 101 2.49 -5.30 -9.21
CA PHE A 101 2.66 -5.91 -7.90
C PHE A 101 2.29 -7.39 -7.91
N GLU A 102 1.24 -7.77 -8.61
CA GLU A 102 0.86 -9.18 -8.77
C GLU A 102 1.98 -9.99 -9.43
N ARG A 103 2.65 -9.42 -10.43
CA ARG A 103 3.83 -10.05 -11.06
C ARG A 103 5.00 -10.17 -10.08
N GLN A 104 5.29 -9.12 -9.32
CA GLN A 104 6.40 -9.12 -8.36
C GLN A 104 6.17 -10.13 -7.23
N TYR A 105 4.94 -10.24 -6.73
CA TYR A 105 4.59 -11.21 -5.69
C TYR A 105 4.32 -12.62 -6.23
N GLY A 106 4.12 -12.77 -7.53
CA GLY A 106 3.75 -14.05 -8.14
C GLY A 106 2.36 -14.55 -7.72
N ARG A 107 1.46 -13.65 -7.34
CA ARG A 107 0.12 -13.98 -6.84
C ARG A 107 -0.86 -12.86 -7.15
N LYS A 108 -2.15 -13.23 -7.19
CA LYS A 108 -3.23 -12.26 -7.27
C LYS A 108 -3.37 -11.49 -5.95
N ILE A 109 -3.59 -10.19 -6.05
CA ILE A 109 -3.85 -9.29 -4.94
C ILE A 109 -5.35 -8.95 -4.94
N TYR A 110 -6.03 -9.24 -3.84
CA TYR A 110 -7.46 -9.00 -3.71
C TYR A 110 -7.70 -7.65 -3.02
N LEU A 111 -8.35 -6.73 -3.73
CA LEU A 111 -8.76 -5.42 -3.18
C LEU A 111 -10.20 -5.46 -2.67
N ASP A 112 -11.05 -6.33 -3.24
CA ASP A 112 -12.39 -6.61 -2.76
C ASP A 112 -12.40 -7.97 -2.07
N ASP A 113 -13.28 -8.14 -1.06
CA ASP A 113 -13.43 -9.41 -0.36
C ASP A 113 -13.92 -10.50 -1.33
N PRO A 114 -13.11 -11.53 -1.61
CA PRO A 114 -13.46 -12.57 -2.56
C PRO A 114 -14.35 -13.67 -1.97
N SER A 115 -14.60 -13.66 -0.65
CA SER A 115 -15.22 -14.78 0.08
C SER A 115 -16.57 -15.25 -0.46
N PRO A 116 -17.48 -14.38 -0.98
CA PRO A 116 -18.77 -14.84 -1.51
C PRO A 116 -18.69 -15.59 -2.85
N HIS A 117 -17.56 -15.49 -3.56
CA HIS A 117 -17.45 -15.90 -4.98
C HIS A 117 -16.32 -16.89 -5.26
N ILE A 118 -15.67 -17.45 -4.25
CA ILE A 118 -14.51 -18.32 -4.45
C ILE A 118 -14.68 -19.69 -3.81
N THR A 119 -13.97 -20.67 -4.42
CA THR A 119 -13.91 -22.05 -3.94
C THR A 119 -13.16 -22.15 -2.61
N LYS A 120 -13.43 -23.21 -1.83
CA LYS A 120 -12.73 -23.51 -0.58
C LYS A 120 -11.22 -23.45 -0.74
N LYS A 121 -10.67 -23.98 -1.83
CA LYS A 121 -9.23 -23.95 -2.12
C LYS A 121 -8.70 -22.53 -2.21
N LYS A 122 -9.43 -21.62 -2.88
CA LYS A 122 -9.01 -20.21 -2.97
C LYS A 122 -9.14 -19.50 -1.62
N LEU A 123 -10.14 -19.86 -0.82
CA LEU A 123 -10.27 -19.37 0.55
C LEU A 123 -9.08 -19.80 1.41
N ASP A 124 -8.66 -21.06 1.29
CA ASP A 124 -7.51 -21.58 2.01
C ASP A 124 -6.23 -20.86 1.58
N ASP A 125 -6.06 -20.59 0.29
CA ASP A 125 -4.92 -19.81 -0.23
C ASP A 125 -4.90 -18.37 0.32
N ILE A 126 -6.07 -17.74 0.44
CA ILE A 126 -6.21 -16.38 0.99
C ILE A 126 -5.95 -16.38 2.50
N ALA A 127 -6.49 -17.35 3.22
CA ALA A 127 -6.24 -17.52 4.65
C ALA A 127 -4.75 -17.74 4.91
N TRP A 128 -4.09 -18.54 4.06
CA TRP A 128 -2.65 -18.75 4.14
C TRP A 128 -1.88 -17.43 3.92
N GLN A 129 -2.32 -16.57 3.02
CA GLN A 129 -1.68 -15.26 2.80
C GLN A 129 -1.85 -14.32 4.00
N THR A 130 -2.98 -14.39 4.72
CA THR A 130 -3.27 -13.49 5.84
C THR A 130 -2.76 -14.02 7.18
N GLU A 131 -2.95 -15.30 7.47
CA GLU A 131 -2.57 -15.91 8.76
C GLU A 131 -1.14 -16.41 8.79
N ASN A 132 -0.67 -17.06 7.72
CA ASN A 132 0.71 -17.52 7.60
C ASN A 132 1.63 -16.42 7.04
N GLY A 133 1.10 -15.27 6.65
CA GLY A 133 1.90 -14.10 6.36
C GLY A 133 2.82 -13.72 7.52
N LYS A 134 2.40 -13.96 8.76
CA LYS A 134 3.25 -13.81 9.94
C LYS A 134 4.42 -14.79 9.93
N LEU A 135 4.20 -16.05 9.58
CA LEU A 135 5.26 -17.07 9.53
C LEU A 135 6.18 -16.84 8.34
N ALA A 136 5.63 -16.54 7.17
CA ALA A 136 6.42 -16.25 5.97
C ALA A 136 7.26 -14.99 6.16
N LEU A 137 6.72 -13.93 6.78
CA LEU A 137 7.45 -12.71 7.12
C LEU A 137 8.55 -13.00 8.14
N PHE A 138 8.26 -13.79 9.17
CA PHE A 138 9.23 -14.19 10.19
C PHE A 138 10.39 -14.99 9.58
N LEU A 139 10.11 -15.96 8.72
CA LEU A 139 11.13 -16.71 8.00
C LEU A 139 11.96 -15.82 7.07
N SER A 140 11.34 -14.87 6.40
CA SER A 140 12.04 -13.89 5.55
C SER A 140 12.98 -12.99 6.37
N LEU A 141 12.59 -12.59 7.57
CA LEU A 141 13.43 -11.79 8.48
C LEU A 141 14.62 -12.58 9.03
N ILE A 142 14.47 -13.91 9.20
CA ILE A 142 15.56 -14.77 9.66
C ILE A 142 16.63 -14.99 8.57
N HIS A 143 16.25 -14.90 7.31
CA HIS A 143 17.15 -15.13 6.16
C HIS A 143 17.79 -13.84 5.62
N ILE A 144 17.51 -12.69 6.21
CA ILE A 144 18.19 -11.43 5.93
C ILE A 144 19.45 -11.35 6.81
#